data_3618544d50d3dde5415bde0b7fb6c1c9
#
_entry.id   3618544d50d3dde5415bde0b7fb6c1c9
#
_cell.length_a   1.000
_cell.length_b   1.000
_cell.length_c   1.000
_cell.angle_alpha   90.00
_cell.angle_beta   90.00
_cell.angle_gamma   90.00
#
_symmetry.space_group_name_H-M   'P 1'
#
loop_
_entity.id
_entity.type
_entity.pdbx_description
1 polymer ?
#
loop_
_entity_poly.entity_id
_entity_poly.type
_entity_poly.pdbx_seq_one_letter_code
_entity_poly.pdbx_strand_id
1 'polypeptide(L)'
;KIIVYGAIEDTNPPIPDIKVNGQDGPVTVSADDTVNVTIELDAGSRIGQMADWWVAAYKPAMGWASYIYPMGWVMRLTPCIQLKMITFSSAVNVYNGKLEKGVYDFYFAVDSNADGNPQGTWLDTVKVTVE
;
A
#
# COMPACT_ATOMS: atom_id res chain seq x y z
N LYS A 1 19.78 -12.91 33.43
CA LYS A 1 19.05 -12.37 32.30
C LYS A 1 19.77 -11.19 31.68
N ILE A 2 19.95 -11.24 30.39
CA ILE A 2 20.57 -10.15 29.64
C ILE A 2 19.47 -9.32 28.99
N ILE A 3 19.51 -8.03 29.24
CA ILE A 3 18.64 -7.09 28.55
C ILE A 3 19.49 -6.34 27.56
N VAL A 4 19.13 -6.39 26.31
CA VAL A 4 19.84 -5.66 25.25
C VAL A 4 19.18 -4.32 25.05
N TYR A 5 19.92 -3.26 25.31
CA TYR A 5 19.45 -1.90 25.13
C TYR A 5 19.88 -1.39 23.76
N GLY A 6 19.00 -0.66 23.09
CA GLY A 6 19.28 -0.04 21.79
C GLY A 6 19.13 -0.97 20.60
N ALA A 7 18.99 -2.28 20.81
CA ALA A 7 18.69 -3.24 19.76
C ALA A 7 17.32 -3.85 20.02
N ILE A 8 16.29 -3.03 19.94
CA ILE A 8 14.93 -3.48 20.12
C ILE A 8 14.47 -4.15 18.83
N GLU A 9 14.25 -5.43 18.90
CA GLU A 9 13.59 -6.15 17.81
C GLU A 9 12.14 -5.71 17.73
N ASP A 10 11.69 -5.45 16.51
CA ASP A 10 10.31 -5.13 16.26
C ASP A 10 9.53 -6.45 16.18
N THR A 11 9.10 -6.95 17.37
CA THR A 11 8.39 -8.22 17.47
C THR A 11 6.96 -8.15 16.97
N ASN A 12 6.46 -6.95 16.72
CA ASN A 12 5.11 -6.73 16.24
C ASN A 12 5.10 -5.57 15.22
N PRO A 13 5.77 -5.78 14.08
CA PRO A 13 5.88 -4.72 13.06
C PRO A 13 4.55 -4.43 12.39
N PRO A 14 4.41 -3.25 11.78
CA PRO A 14 3.27 -2.96 10.92
C PRO A 14 3.13 -3.99 9.79
N ILE A 15 1.91 -4.38 9.53
CA ILE A 15 1.56 -5.32 8.47
C ILE A 15 0.58 -4.62 7.53
N PRO A 16 1.08 -4.01 6.44
CA PRO A 16 0.20 -3.52 5.39
C PRO A 16 -0.35 -4.70 4.59
N ASP A 17 -1.59 -4.58 4.16
CA ASP A 17 -2.25 -5.60 3.36
C ASP A 17 -3.04 -4.93 2.24
N ILE A 18 -2.64 -5.17 1.01
CA ILE A 18 -3.34 -4.71 -0.19
C ILE A 18 -3.92 -5.91 -0.92
N LYS A 19 -5.18 -5.80 -1.31
CA LYS A 19 -5.87 -6.86 -2.05
C LYS A 19 -6.49 -6.30 -3.31
N VAL A 20 -6.54 -7.14 -4.32
CA VAL A 20 -7.25 -6.86 -5.57
C VAL A 20 -8.35 -7.90 -5.71
N ASN A 21 -9.60 -7.43 -5.78
CA ASN A 21 -10.77 -8.29 -5.80
C ASN A 21 -10.78 -9.31 -4.65
N GLY A 22 -10.34 -8.87 -3.47
CA GLY A 22 -10.26 -9.70 -2.27
C GLY A 22 -9.11 -10.70 -2.25
N GLN A 23 -8.17 -10.62 -3.18
CA GLN A 23 -7.08 -11.58 -3.33
C GLN A 23 -5.71 -10.93 -3.10
N ASP A 24 -4.80 -11.69 -2.55
CA ASP A 24 -3.41 -11.24 -2.31
C ASP A 24 -2.54 -11.28 -3.57
N GLY A 25 -3.03 -11.90 -4.63
CA GLY A 25 -2.37 -11.96 -5.92
C GLY A 25 -1.50 -13.21 -6.13
N PRO A 26 -0.96 -13.38 -7.33
CA PRO A 26 -1.25 -12.59 -8.52
C PRO A 26 -2.71 -12.75 -8.99
N VAL A 27 -3.23 -11.72 -9.61
CA VAL A 27 -4.62 -11.67 -10.09
C VAL A 27 -4.63 -11.45 -11.60
N THR A 28 -5.44 -12.23 -12.31
CA THR A 28 -5.67 -12.05 -13.75
C THR A 28 -7.14 -11.68 -13.97
N VAL A 29 -7.37 -10.62 -14.69
CA VAL A 29 -8.72 -10.13 -15.02
C VAL A 29 -8.81 -9.78 -16.50
N SER A 30 -10.04 -9.62 -16.98
CA SER A 30 -10.32 -9.05 -18.30
C SER A 30 -10.39 -7.54 -18.21
N ALA A 31 -10.10 -6.85 -19.33
CA ALA A 31 -10.25 -5.40 -19.41
C ALA A 31 -11.71 -4.94 -19.19
N ASP A 32 -12.67 -5.84 -19.32
CA ASP A 32 -14.09 -5.56 -19.08
C ASP A 32 -14.49 -5.76 -17.61
N ASP A 33 -13.64 -6.37 -16.81
CA ASP A 33 -13.93 -6.65 -15.41
C ASP A 33 -13.72 -5.41 -14.55
N THR A 34 -14.56 -5.27 -13.54
CA THR A 34 -14.31 -4.27 -12.48
C THR A 34 -13.21 -4.77 -11.56
N VAL A 35 -12.25 -3.91 -11.30
CA VAL A 35 -11.14 -4.15 -10.37
C VAL A 35 -11.36 -3.32 -9.13
N ASN A 36 -11.33 -3.97 -7.99
CA ASN A 36 -11.52 -3.36 -6.68
C ASN A 36 -10.23 -3.53 -5.86
N VAL A 37 -9.58 -2.43 -5.54
CA VAL A 37 -8.35 -2.45 -4.74
C VAL A 37 -8.64 -1.93 -3.35
N THR A 38 -8.27 -2.72 -2.34
CA THR A 38 -8.50 -2.40 -0.94
C THR A 38 -7.23 -2.47 -0.13
N ILE A 39 -7.18 -1.69 0.95
CA ILE A 39 -6.06 -1.69 1.89
C ILE A 39 -6.55 -1.90 3.31
N GLU A 40 -5.72 -2.55 4.10
CA GLU A 40 -5.86 -2.71 5.54
C GLU A 40 -4.49 -2.53 6.18
N LEU A 41 -4.45 -2.10 7.43
CA LEU A 41 -3.21 -1.98 8.17
C LEU A 41 -3.39 -2.50 9.58
N ASP A 42 -2.49 -3.40 9.99
CA ASP A 42 -2.21 -3.66 11.39
C ASP A 42 -0.95 -2.87 11.74
N ALA A 43 -1.11 -1.80 12.50
CA ALA A 43 0.01 -0.92 12.85
C ALA A 43 0.97 -1.56 13.87
N GLY A 44 0.56 -2.64 14.51
CA GLY A 44 1.38 -3.36 15.47
C GLY A 44 1.86 -2.47 16.60
N SER A 45 3.14 -2.58 16.92
CA SER A 45 3.77 -1.77 17.97
C SER A 45 3.99 -0.31 17.59
N ARG A 46 3.76 0.06 16.34
CA ARG A 46 4.00 1.41 15.82
C ARG A 46 2.76 2.29 15.80
N ILE A 47 1.68 1.83 16.40
CA ILE A 47 0.45 2.61 16.49
C ILE A 47 0.72 4.01 17.10
N GLY A 48 0.21 5.05 16.47
CA GLY A 48 0.42 6.44 16.90
C GLY A 48 1.69 7.10 16.38
N GLN A 49 2.59 6.34 15.75
CA GLN A 49 3.81 6.90 15.17
C GLN A 49 3.50 7.55 13.82
N MET A 50 4.04 8.75 13.59
CA MET A 50 3.90 9.42 12.29
C MET A 50 4.55 8.60 11.20
N ALA A 51 3.89 8.56 10.06
CA ALA A 51 4.34 7.79 8.91
C ALA A 51 3.94 8.45 7.61
N ASP A 52 4.71 8.17 6.56
CA ASP A 52 4.26 8.34 5.19
C ASP A 52 3.51 7.07 4.77
N TRP A 53 2.31 7.25 4.28
CA TRP A 53 1.48 6.18 3.72
C TRP A 53 1.57 6.24 2.21
N TRP A 54 1.84 5.11 1.58
CA TRP A 54 1.98 5.00 0.14
C TRP A 54 0.97 4.02 -0.41
N VAL A 55 0.14 4.48 -1.33
CA VAL A 55 -0.76 3.63 -2.12
C VAL A 55 -0.47 3.96 -3.57
N ALA A 56 0.14 3.03 -4.28
CA ALA A 56 0.65 3.31 -5.62
C ALA A 56 0.45 2.13 -6.56
N ALA A 57 0.51 2.43 -7.84
CA ALA A 57 0.50 1.44 -8.90
C ALA A 57 1.60 1.76 -9.91
N TYR A 58 2.25 0.72 -10.41
CA TYR A 58 3.24 0.84 -11.46
C TYR A 58 2.83 0.02 -12.67
N LYS A 59 2.86 0.64 -13.83
CA LYS A 59 2.68 -0.02 -15.12
C LYS A 59 3.85 0.40 -16.02
N PRO A 60 4.64 -0.55 -16.57
CA PRO A 60 5.90 -0.22 -17.27
C PRO A 60 5.77 0.83 -18.37
N ALA A 61 4.68 0.82 -19.13
CA ALA A 61 4.49 1.76 -20.22
C ALA A 61 4.07 3.17 -19.76
N MET A 62 3.60 3.31 -18.51
CA MET A 62 3.01 4.55 -18.00
C MET A 62 3.75 5.12 -16.79
N GLY A 63 4.54 4.29 -16.07
CA GLY A 63 5.22 4.69 -14.86
C GLY A 63 4.32 4.61 -13.63
N TRP A 64 4.55 5.50 -12.68
CA TRP A 64 3.90 5.49 -11.38
C TRP A 64 2.61 6.30 -11.35
N ALA A 65 1.63 5.77 -10.62
CA ALA A 65 0.45 6.50 -10.18
C ALA A 65 0.32 6.32 -8.68
N SER A 66 -0.22 7.31 -7.99
CA SER A 66 -0.45 7.25 -6.54
C SER A 66 -1.84 7.72 -6.20
N TYR A 67 -2.42 7.08 -5.18
CA TYR A 67 -3.66 7.54 -4.59
C TYR A 67 -3.35 8.55 -3.50
N ILE A 68 -3.89 9.75 -3.62
CA ILE A 68 -3.79 10.81 -2.62
C ILE A 68 -5.13 10.90 -1.91
N TYR A 69 -5.14 10.66 -0.62
CA TYR A 69 -6.35 10.76 0.18
C TYR A 69 -6.66 12.23 0.52
N PRO A 70 -7.87 12.69 0.35
CA PRO A 70 -9.05 12.05 -0.27
C PRO A 70 -9.26 12.41 -1.74
N MET A 71 -8.25 12.90 -2.42
CA MET A 71 -8.38 13.55 -3.74
C MET A 71 -8.46 12.57 -4.91
N GLY A 72 -7.86 11.38 -4.79
CA GLY A 72 -7.86 10.37 -5.84
C GLY A 72 -6.47 10.14 -6.45
N TRP A 73 -6.45 9.51 -7.62
CA TRP A 73 -5.22 9.06 -8.26
C TRP A 73 -4.56 10.18 -9.09
N VAL A 74 -3.25 10.25 -8.97
CA VAL A 74 -2.39 11.17 -9.76
C VAL A 74 -1.27 10.39 -10.41
N MET A 75 -0.75 10.90 -11.54
CA MET A 75 0.27 10.21 -12.34
C MET A 75 1.69 10.60 -11.89
N ARG A 76 2.01 10.29 -10.64
CA ARG A 76 3.36 10.44 -10.08
C ARG A 76 3.47 9.63 -8.79
N LEU A 77 4.69 9.36 -8.35
CA LEU A 77 4.93 8.71 -7.06
C LEU A 77 4.97 9.78 -5.96
N THR A 78 3.99 9.73 -5.08
CA THR A 78 3.86 10.68 -3.97
C THR A 78 3.15 10.00 -2.80
N PRO A 79 3.36 10.44 -1.56
CA PRO A 79 2.64 9.87 -0.43
C PRO A 79 1.13 10.04 -0.58
N CYS A 80 0.40 9.05 -0.11
CA CYS A 80 -1.06 9.10 0.02
C CYS A 80 -1.47 10.11 1.08
N ILE A 81 -0.83 10.03 2.23
CA ILE A 81 -1.04 10.93 3.36
C ILE A 81 0.13 10.78 4.33
N GLN A 82 0.43 11.83 5.08
CA GLN A 82 1.29 11.76 6.26
C GLN A 82 0.38 11.75 7.48
N LEU A 83 0.38 10.65 8.21
CA LEU A 83 -0.56 10.43 9.29
C LEU A 83 0.03 9.46 10.30
N LYS A 84 -0.39 9.59 11.55
CA LYS A 84 -0.09 8.59 12.57
C LYS A 84 -0.64 7.24 12.15
N MET A 85 0.15 6.19 12.38
CA MET A 85 -0.30 4.83 12.07
C MET A 85 -1.46 4.46 12.98
N ILE A 86 -2.49 3.91 12.36
CA ILE A 86 -3.67 3.36 13.03
C ILE A 86 -3.91 1.95 12.49
N THR A 87 -4.45 1.10 13.33
CA THR A 87 -4.91 -0.22 12.90
C THR A 87 -6.35 -0.12 12.42
N PHE A 88 -6.62 -0.64 11.23
CA PHE A 88 -7.97 -0.79 10.71
C PHE A 88 -8.10 -2.12 9.98
N SER A 89 -9.13 -2.87 10.33
CA SER A 89 -9.41 -4.20 9.77
C SER A 89 -10.59 -4.20 8.79
N SER A 90 -11.31 -3.09 8.71
CA SER A 90 -12.29 -2.89 7.64
C SER A 90 -11.58 -2.36 6.41
N ALA A 91 -11.63 -3.13 5.33
CA ALA A 91 -10.93 -2.79 4.11
C ALA A 91 -11.38 -1.44 3.56
N VAL A 92 -10.42 -0.58 3.26
CA VAL A 92 -10.65 0.72 2.67
C VAL A 92 -10.45 0.60 1.16
N ASN A 93 -11.46 0.99 0.39
CA ASN A 93 -11.40 0.96 -1.06
C ASN A 93 -10.61 2.16 -1.58
N VAL A 94 -9.57 1.90 -2.36
CA VAL A 94 -8.74 2.96 -2.97
C VAL A 94 -8.89 3.03 -4.48
N TYR A 95 -9.42 1.99 -5.10
CA TYR A 95 -9.74 1.99 -6.52
C TYR A 95 -10.92 1.08 -6.80
N ASN A 96 -11.82 1.52 -7.65
CA ASN A 96 -12.93 0.71 -8.12
C ASN A 96 -13.25 1.11 -9.55
N GLY A 97 -12.91 0.26 -10.49
CA GLY A 97 -13.13 0.56 -11.91
C GLY A 97 -12.44 -0.44 -12.82
N LYS A 98 -12.44 -0.14 -14.11
CA LYS A 98 -11.78 -0.94 -15.12
C LYS A 98 -10.34 -0.47 -15.30
N LEU A 99 -9.48 -1.40 -15.71
CA LEU A 99 -8.10 -1.13 -16.06
C LEU A 99 -7.85 -1.48 -17.52
N GLU A 100 -7.01 -0.73 -18.18
CA GLU A 100 -6.54 -1.05 -19.51
C GLU A 100 -5.66 -2.31 -19.48
N LYS A 101 -5.56 -3.00 -20.61
CA LYS A 101 -4.71 -4.18 -20.76
C LYS A 101 -3.27 -3.89 -20.37
N GLY A 102 -2.65 -4.84 -19.71
CA GLY A 102 -1.26 -4.75 -19.30
C GLY A 102 -1.04 -5.38 -17.94
N VAL A 103 0.17 -5.22 -17.44
CA VAL A 103 0.59 -5.72 -16.14
C VAL A 103 0.79 -4.55 -15.19
N TYR A 104 0.16 -4.65 -14.02
CA TYR A 104 0.22 -3.63 -12.98
C TYR A 104 0.78 -4.24 -11.71
N ASP A 105 1.61 -3.49 -11.00
CA ASP A 105 1.98 -3.80 -9.63
C ASP A 105 1.36 -2.74 -8.72
N PHE A 106 0.51 -3.18 -7.80
CA PHE A 106 -0.08 -2.32 -6.77
C PHE A 106 0.70 -2.45 -5.49
N TYR A 107 0.89 -1.33 -4.80
CA TYR A 107 1.69 -1.25 -3.58
C TYR A 107 0.94 -0.55 -2.49
N PHE A 108 1.07 -1.07 -1.27
CA PHE A 108 0.70 -0.35 -0.07
C PHE A 108 1.88 -0.42 0.90
N ALA A 109 2.36 0.71 1.32
CA ALA A 109 3.50 0.79 2.23
C ALA A 109 3.29 1.88 3.28
N VAL A 110 3.93 1.68 4.42
CA VAL A 110 4.06 2.71 5.45
C VAL A 110 5.53 2.83 5.82
N ASP A 111 6.00 4.06 5.90
CA ASP A 111 7.38 4.39 6.25
C ASP A 111 7.41 5.21 7.53
N SER A 112 8.29 4.84 8.45
CA SER A 112 8.41 5.52 9.74
C SER A 112 9.05 6.91 9.64
N ASN A 113 9.75 7.21 8.55
CA ASN A 113 10.24 8.54 8.25
C ASN A 113 9.20 9.29 7.41
N ALA A 114 8.54 10.25 8.05
CA ALA A 114 7.54 11.07 7.34
C ALA A 114 8.24 12.23 6.59
N ASP A 115 9.12 11.89 5.67
CA ASP A 115 9.97 12.85 4.94
C ASP A 115 9.57 13.02 3.46
N GLY A 116 8.52 12.33 3.03
CA GLY A 116 8.06 12.38 1.65
C GLY A 116 8.86 11.53 0.67
N ASN A 117 9.86 10.78 1.15
CA ASN A 117 10.67 9.89 0.32
C ASN A 117 10.32 8.44 0.60
N PRO A 118 10.10 7.61 -0.45
CA PRO A 118 9.74 6.22 -0.25
C PRO A 118 10.94 5.39 0.21
N GLN A 119 10.81 4.71 1.35
CA GLN A 119 11.77 3.74 1.85
C GLN A 119 11.29 2.30 1.68
N GLY A 120 9.98 2.09 1.57
CA GLY A 120 9.41 0.75 1.50
C GLY A 120 9.66 -0.06 2.76
N THR A 121 9.65 0.56 3.93
CA THR A 121 9.99 -0.08 5.20
C THR A 121 9.07 -1.25 5.51
N TRP A 122 7.77 -1.03 5.42
CA TRP A 122 6.75 -2.08 5.52
C TRP A 122 5.89 -2.00 4.28
N LEU A 123 5.87 -3.05 3.49
CA LEU A 123 5.35 -3.03 2.13
C LEU A 123 4.58 -4.30 1.83
N ASP A 124 3.45 -4.15 1.15
CA ASP A 124 2.74 -5.24 0.49
C ASP A 124 2.47 -4.89 -0.96
N THR A 125 2.39 -5.90 -1.81
CA THR A 125 2.19 -5.71 -3.24
C THR A 125 1.30 -6.79 -3.82
N VAL A 126 0.55 -6.42 -4.87
CA VAL A 126 -0.25 -7.35 -5.67
C VAL A 126 0.01 -7.09 -7.14
N LYS A 127 0.36 -8.14 -7.88
CA LYS A 127 0.48 -8.09 -9.34
C LYS A 127 -0.87 -8.37 -9.97
N VAL A 128 -1.27 -7.52 -10.92
CA VAL A 128 -2.51 -7.68 -11.69
C VAL A 128 -2.17 -7.74 -13.18
N THR A 129 -2.62 -8.79 -13.83
CA THR A 129 -2.54 -8.91 -15.29
C THR A 129 -3.94 -8.68 -15.86
N VAL A 130 -4.06 -7.71 -16.75
CA VAL A 130 -5.30 -7.38 -17.44
C VAL A 130 -5.17 -7.82 -18.89
N GLU A 131 -6.00 -8.75 -19.30
CA GLU A 131 -6.00 -9.37 -20.63
C GLU A 131 -7.07 -8.79 -21.54
#